data_d157369f0191b6208ee9f49f3cba830f
#
_entry.id   d157369f0191b6208ee9f49f3cba830f
#
_cell.length_a   1.000
_cell.length_b   1.000
_cell.length_c   1.000
_cell.angle_alpha   90.00
_cell.angle_beta   90.00
_cell.angle_gamma   90.00
#
_symmetry.space_group_name_H-M   'P 1'
#
loop_
_entity.id
_entity.type
_entity.pdbx_description
1 polymer ?
#
loop_
_entity_poly.entity_id
_entity_poly.type
_entity_poly.pdbx_seq_one_letter_code
_entity_poly.pdbx_strand_id
1 'polypeptide(L)'
;MENCKVIAITNQKGGVGKTTTTVNLGVGLAKTGNKVLLIDADPQGSLTVSLGVKNPYELDVSLSTLIQSVIEDEQPPGNAIIAHNEGVDLLPSNIELSGMETGLFNVMSREYVLKSCIEGMRKNYDYILIDCMPSLGMMTVNALAAADSVIIPSQPNFLSTKGLNLLLRSIAKIKRQINPRLRIDGILLTMVDNRTNNAKSIITSLRSSVGENIRVFESEIPFSVRAAECSLSGESIFSHDKNGKVAAAYEALTKEVTEIEERAKNRPGPDWIR
;
A
#
# COMPACT_ATOMS: atom_id res chain seq x y z
N MET A 1 -19.69 -0.96 13.58
CA MET A 1 -18.21 -0.90 13.52
C MET A 1 -17.85 -0.77 12.06
N GLU A 2 -17.05 0.20 11.70
CA GLU A 2 -16.62 0.39 10.32
C GLU A 2 -15.81 -0.82 9.86
N ASN A 3 -16.27 -1.44 8.80
CA ASN A 3 -15.72 -2.71 8.31
C ASN A 3 -14.55 -2.48 7.32
N CYS A 4 -14.13 -1.20 7.14
CA CYS A 4 -13.10 -0.81 6.20
C CYS A 4 -11.71 -1.20 6.68
N LYS A 5 -10.95 -1.88 5.84
CA LYS A 5 -9.57 -2.27 6.07
C LYS A 5 -8.60 -1.32 5.36
N VAL A 6 -7.72 -0.69 6.12
CA VAL A 6 -6.66 0.18 5.58
C VAL A 6 -5.33 -0.59 5.56
N ILE A 7 -4.73 -0.72 4.37
CA ILE A 7 -3.48 -1.45 4.14
C ILE A 7 -2.43 -0.49 3.57
N ALA A 8 -1.30 -0.33 4.26
CA ALA A 8 -0.15 0.40 3.72
C ALA A 8 0.76 -0.54 2.91
N ILE A 9 1.12 -0.13 1.70
CA ILE A 9 2.07 -0.86 0.85
C ILE A 9 3.41 -0.12 0.95
N THR A 10 4.36 -0.63 1.70
CA THR A 10 5.58 0.11 2.01
C THR A 10 6.86 -0.71 1.89
N ASN A 11 7.91 -0.06 1.41
CA ASN A 11 9.30 -0.50 1.51
C ASN A 11 10.21 0.72 1.26
N GLN A 12 11.32 0.81 2.01
CA GLN A 12 12.32 1.88 1.84
C GLN A 12 13.04 1.82 0.50
N LYS A 13 13.11 0.65 -0.12
CA LYS A 13 13.77 0.46 -1.41
C LYS A 13 12.86 0.90 -2.54
N GLY A 14 13.38 1.73 -3.44
CA GLY A 14 12.73 2.07 -4.71
C GLY A 14 12.66 0.87 -5.67
N GLY A 15 11.68 0.86 -6.54
CA GLY A 15 11.57 -0.13 -7.62
C GLY A 15 11.28 -1.57 -7.16
N VAL A 16 10.72 -1.78 -5.97
CA VAL A 16 10.32 -3.12 -5.49
C VAL A 16 8.87 -3.50 -5.82
N GLY A 17 8.19 -2.72 -6.63
CA GLY A 17 6.82 -2.99 -7.05
C GLY A 17 5.74 -2.58 -6.05
N LYS A 18 5.95 -1.55 -5.22
CA LYS A 18 4.93 -0.99 -4.32
C LYS A 18 3.70 -0.54 -5.11
N THR A 19 3.87 0.42 -5.99
CA THR A 19 2.80 0.97 -6.85
C THR A 19 2.12 -0.11 -7.68
N THR A 20 2.90 -0.98 -8.33
CA THR A 20 2.36 -2.12 -9.11
C THR A 20 1.51 -3.03 -8.21
N THR A 21 1.94 -3.27 -6.97
CA THR A 21 1.18 -4.08 -6.02
C THR A 21 -0.10 -3.35 -5.59
N THR A 22 -0.02 -2.03 -5.31
CA THR A 22 -1.18 -1.23 -4.92
C THR A 22 -2.26 -1.25 -6.00
N VAL A 23 -1.89 -1.00 -7.27
CA VAL A 23 -2.82 -1.06 -8.41
C VAL A 23 -3.45 -2.44 -8.53
N ASN A 24 -2.62 -3.48 -8.65
CA ASN A 24 -3.12 -4.81 -9.01
C ASN A 24 -3.84 -5.51 -7.85
N LEU A 25 -3.41 -5.32 -6.60
CA LEU A 25 -4.16 -5.81 -5.44
C LEU A 25 -5.50 -5.06 -5.31
N GLY A 26 -5.49 -3.74 -5.50
CA GLY A 26 -6.71 -2.93 -5.44
C GLY A 26 -7.74 -3.34 -6.49
N VAL A 27 -7.33 -3.45 -7.76
CA VAL A 27 -8.21 -3.94 -8.83
C VAL A 27 -8.64 -5.38 -8.58
N GLY A 28 -7.74 -6.25 -8.08
CA GLY A 28 -8.09 -7.61 -7.69
C GLY A 28 -9.20 -7.67 -6.64
N LEU A 29 -9.10 -6.84 -5.59
CA LEU A 29 -10.13 -6.71 -4.56
C LEU A 29 -11.46 -6.15 -5.12
N ALA A 30 -11.39 -5.14 -6.00
CA ALA A 30 -12.58 -4.60 -6.65
C ALA A 30 -13.30 -5.66 -7.52
N LYS A 31 -12.56 -6.49 -8.24
CA LYS A 31 -13.09 -7.62 -9.03
C LYS A 31 -13.82 -8.68 -8.18
N THR A 32 -13.56 -8.74 -6.88
CA THR A 32 -14.30 -9.62 -5.94
C THR A 32 -15.51 -8.92 -5.30
N GLY A 33 -15.88 -7.73 -5.79
CA GLY A 33 -17.08 -7.00 -5.39
C GLY A 33 -16.87 -6.02 -4.24
N ASN A 34 -15.64 -5.78 -3.81
CA ASN A 34 -15.33 -4.80 -2.77
C ASN A 34 -15.24 -3.38 -3.34
N LYS A 35 -15.63 -2.39 -2.55
CA LYS A 35 -15.36 -0.97 -2.81
C LYS A 35 -13.95 -0.64 -2.35
N VAL A 36 -13.09 -0.17 -3.26
CA VAL A 36 -11.65 0.03 -3.00
C VAL A 36 -11.24 1.46 -3.32
N LEU A 37 -10.58 2.11 -2.35
CA LEU A 37 -9.89 3.37 -2.55
C LEU A 37 -8.38 3.13 -2.57
N LEU A 38 -7.70 3.66 -3.58
CA LEU A 38 -6.25 3.71 -3.68
C LEU A 38 -5.78 5.12 -3.37
N ILE A 39 -4.83 5.26 -2.46
CA ILE A 39 -4.27 6.55 -2.06
C ILE A 39 -2.80 6.59 -2.48
N ASP A 40 -2.46 7.57 -3.29
CA ASP A 40 -1.07 7.86 -3.66
C ASP A 40 -0.44 8.74 -2.56
N ALA A 41 0.46 8.17 -1.78
CA ALA A 41 1.20 8.89 -0.74
C ALA A 41 2.69 9.11 -1.12
N ASP A 42 2.99 9.09 -2.42
CA ASP A 42 4.29 9.43 -2.98
C ASP A 42 4.20 10.75 -3.76
N PRO A 43 5.02 11.78 -3.44
CA PRO A 43 5.07 13.04 -4.20
C PRO A 43 5.38 12.86 -5.70
N GLN A 44 5.95 11.72 -6.07
CA GLN A 44 6.22 11.41 -7.48
C GLN A 44 4.94 11.09 -8.27
N GLY A 45 3.79 10.89 -7.62
CA GLY A 45 2.53 10.62 -8.27
C GLY A 45 2.51 9.30 -9.07
N SER A 46 3.33 8.33 -8.70
CA SER A 46 3.50 7.10 -9.48
C SER A 46 2.23 6.27 -9.58
N LEU A 47 1.45 6.15 -8.51
CA LEU A 47 0.16 5.49 -8.52
C LEU A 47 -0.85 6.27 -9.38
N THR A 48 -0.84 7.59 -9.23
CA THR A 48 -1.69 8.52 -9.97
C THR A 48 -1.50 8.36 -11.49
N VAL A 49 -0.24 8.36 -11.95
CA VAL A 49 0.09 8.11 -13.37
C VAL A 49 -0.28 6.69 -13.80
N SER A 50 -0.01 5.69 -12.97
CA SER A 50 -0.30 4.27 -13.27
C SER A 50 -1.80 3.98 -13.40
N LEU A 51 -2.68 4.88 -12.96
CA LEU A 51 -4.13 4.84 -13.14
C LEU A 51 -4.62 5.87 -14.17
N GLY A 52 -3.76 6.27 -15.10
CA GLY A 52 -4.14 7.01 -16.31
C GLY A 52 -4.23 8.53 -16.16
N VAL A 53 -3.90 9.11 -15.01
CA VAL A 53 -3.79 10.56 -14.85
C VAL A 53 -2.49 11.03 -15.48
N LYS A 54 -2.57 11.55 -16.72
CA LYS A 54 -1.37 11.90 -17.52
C LYS A 54 -0.56 13.06 -16.96
N ASN A 55 -1.22 14.01 -16.33
CA ASN A 55 -0.57 15.20 -15.78
C ASN A 55 -1.02 15.47 -14.33
N PRO A 56 -0.39 14.84 -13.34
CA PRO A 56 -0.73 15.08 -11.93
C PRO A 56 -0.55 16.53 -11.47
N TYR A 57 0.28 17.32 -12.17
CA TYR A 57 0.53 18.73 -11.83
C TYR A 57 -0.64 19.67 -12.17
N GLU A 58 -1.58 19.22 -13.01
CA GLU A 58 -2.78 19.99 -13.37
C GLU A 58 -3.99 19.65 -12.48
N LEU A 59 -3.81 18.82 -11.46
CA LEU A 59 -4.87 18.48 -10.53
C LEU A 59 -5.12 19.63 -9.55
N ASP A 60 -6.33 20.16 -9.54
CA ASP A 60 -6.76 21.19 -8.56
C ASP A 60 -6.83 20.63 -7.13
N VAL A 61 -7.11 19.34 -7.01
CA VAL A 61 -7.28 18.67 -5.73
C VAL A 61 -6.52 17.35 -5.71
N SER A 62 -5.72 17.17 -4.66
CA SER A 62 -4.91 15.98 -4.43
C SER A 62 -4.80 15.67 -2.94
N LEU A 63 -4.03 14.65 -2.56
CA LEU A 63 -3.78 14.35 -1.16
C LEU A 63 -3.15 15.54 -0.41
N SER A 64 -2.28 16.34 -1.07
CA SER A 64 -1.70 17.54 -0.47
C SER A 64 -2.77 18.55 -0.06
N THR A 65 -3.79 18.76 -0.88
CA THR A 65 -4.91 19.66 -0.61
C THR A 65 -5.71 19.19 0.63
N LEU A 66 -5.97 17.88 0.73
CA LEU A 66 -6.66 17.33 1.90
C LEU A 66 -5.84 17.47 3.18
N ILE A 67 -4.54 17.20 3.10
CA ILE A 67 -3.62 17.38 4.23
C ILE A 67 -3.62 18.84 4.69
N GLN A 68 -3.56 19.78 3.75
CA GLN A 68 -3.62 21.22 4.06
C GLN A 68 -4.91 21.58 4.79
N SER A 69 -6.07 21.12 4.28
CA SER A 69 -7.36 21.39 4.92
C SER A 69 -7.42 20.86 6.36
N VAL A 70 -6.86 19.67 6.63
CA VAL A 70 -6.79 19.13 8.00
C VAL A 70 -5.87 19.94 8.90
N ILE A 71 -4.73 20.43 8.37
CA ILE A 71 -3.79 21.26 9.13
C ILE A 71 -4.41 22.62 9.51
N GLU A 72 -5.20 23.19 8.60
CA GLU A 72 -5.83 24.51 8.74
C GLU A 72 -7.22 24.43 9.41
N ASP A 73 -7.66 23.23 9.81
CA ASP A 73 -8.99 22.98 10.39
C ASP A 73 -10.13 23.45 9.46
N GLU A 74 -9.93 23.28 8.14
CA GLU A 74 -10.87 23.62 7.10
C GLU A 74 -11.64 22.39 6.58
N GLN A 75 -12.77 22.64 5.90
CA GLN A 75 -13.51 21.56 5.25
C GLN A 75 -12.75 21.06 4.02
N PRO A 76 -12.52 19.73 3.88
CA PRO A 76 -11.84 19.19 2.73
C PRO A 76 -12.69 19.38 1.45
N PRO A 77 -12.05 19.63 0.29
CA PRO A 77 -12.74 19.76 -0.99
C PRO A 77 -13.47 18.47 -1.37
N GLY A 78 -14.70 18.60 -1.90
CA GLY A 78 -15.59 17.47 -2.16
C GLY A 78 -15.23 16.60 -3.36
N ASN A 79 -14.28 17.00 -4.20
CA ASN A 79 -13.95 16.38 -5.49
C ASN A 79 -12.54 15.76 -5.54
N ALA A 80 -12.03 15.32 -4.39
CA ALA A 80 -10.67 14.77 -4.30
C ALA A 80 -10.51 13.35 -4.89
N ILE A 81 -11.61 12.66 -5.14
CA ILE A 81 -11.62 11.24 -5.54
C ILE A 81 -11.89 11.13 -7.04
N ILE A 82 -11.06 10.38 -7.75
CA ILE A 82 -11.19 10.08 -9.18
C ILE A 82 -11.61 8.62 -9.31
N ALA A 83 -12.76 8.37 -9.96
CA ALA A 83 -13.22 7.03 -10.26
C ALA A 83 -12.43 6.44 -11.45
N HIS A 84 -11.95 5.21 -11.32
CA HIS A 84 -11.24 4.49 -12.38
C HIS A 84 -12.14 3.43 -13.02
N ASN A 85 -11.98 3.20 -14.32
CA ASN A 85 -12.81 2.29 -15.13
C ASN A 85 -12.70 0.81 -14.71
N GLU A 86 -11.67 0.42 -13.96
CA GLU A 86 -11.50 -0.94 -13.42
C GLU A 86 -12.13 -1.12 -12.01
N GLY A 87 -13.00 -0.20 -11.60
CA GLY A 87 -13.81 -0.33 -10.38
C GLY A 87 -13.08 0.04 -9.08
N VAL A 88 -11.97 0.74 -9.16
CA VAL A 88 -11.30 1.34 -8.00
C VAL A 88 -11.44 2.86 -8.05
N ASP A 89 -11.40 3.49 -6.88
CA ASP A 89 -11.29 4.93 -6.76
C ASP A 89 -9.87 5.33 -6.40
N LEU A 90 -9.43 6.51 -6.84
CA LEU A 90 -8.10 7.06 -6.61
C LEU A 90 -8.18 8.37 -5.84
N LEU A 91 -7.43 8.50 -4.74
CA LEU A 91 -7.03 9.78 -4.17
C LEU A 91 -5.62 10.09 -4.71
N PRO A 92 -5.49 11.03 -5.65
CA PRO A 92 -4.25 11.26 -6.37
C PRO A 92 -3.22 12.05 -5.55
N SER A 93 -1.98 12.03 -5.99
CA SER A 93 -0.88 12.85 -5.48
C SER A 93 -0.15 13.61 -6.58
N ASN A 94 0.55 14.64 -6.17
CA ASN A 94 1.45 15.42 -7.01
C ASN A 94 2.66 15.92 -6.19
N ILE A 95 3.54 16.69 -6.82
CA ILE A 95 4.79 17.18 -6.22
C ILE A 95 4.57 18.06 -4.98
N GLU A 96 3.40 18.70 -4.84
CA GLU A 96 3.06 19.54 -3.68
C GLU A 96 3.12 18.77 -2.36
N LEU A 97 2.89 17.45 -2.41
CA LEU A 97 3.01 16.58 -1.24
C LEU A 97 4.42 16.62 -0.60
N SER A 98 5.47 16.94 -1.38
CA SER A 98 6.82 17.16 -0.83
C SER A 98 6.87 18.36 0.10
N GLY A 99 6.15 19.43 -0.24
CA GLY A 99 6.03 20.62 0.62
C GLY A 99 5.29 20.31 1.91
N MET A 100 4.22 19.51 1.83
CA MET A 100 3.45 19.07 3.00
C MET A 100 4.30 18.23 3.96
N GLU A 101 5.17 17.37 3.47
CA GLU A 101 6.07 16.59 4.33
C GLU A 101 6.94 17.49 5.22
N THR A 102 7.44 18.59 4.67
CA THR A 102 8.20 19.58 5.44
C THR A 102 7.29 20.38 6.40
N GLY A 103 6.12 20.79 5.94
CA GLY A 103 5.14 21.54 6.75
C GLY A 103 4.68 20.79 7.99
N LEU A 104 4.52 19.46 7.88
CA LEU A 104 4.10 18.60 8.99
C LEU A 104 5.01 18.65 10.22
N PHE A 105 6.31 19.03 10.08
CA PHE A 105 7.21 19.07 11.24
C PHE A 105 6.75 20.03 12.35
N ASN A 106 5.99 21.07 12.01
CA ASN A 106 5.49 22.08 12.96
C ASN A 106 4.04 21.83 13.39
N VAL A 107 3.39 20.76 12.91
CA VAL A 107 1.99 20.45 13.19
C VAL A 107 1.86 19.59 14.44
N MET A 108 0.91 19.92 15.32
CA MET A 108 0.57 19.07 16.45
C MET A 108 -0.07 17.76 15.97
N SER A 109 0.27 16.65 16.62
CA SER A 109 -0.22 15.32 16.23
C SER A 109 0.05 14.97 14.76
N ARG A 110 1.13 15.50 14.22
CA ARG A 110 1.55 15.39 12.81
C ARG A 110 1.57 13.96 12.24
N GLU A 111 1.70 12.96 13.11
CA GLU A 111 1.71 11.55 12.73
C GLU A 111 0.32 11.02 12.35
N TYR A 112 -0.75 11.74 12.69
CA TYR A 112 -2.14 11.32 12.50
C TYR A 112 -2.90 12.12 11.44
N VAL A 113 -2.25 13.06 10.75
CA VAL A 113 -2.92 13.93 9.77
C VAL A 113 -3.56 13.14 8.65
N LEU A 114 -2.85 12.17 8.04
CA LEU A 114 -3.43 11.30 7.02
C LEU A 114 -4.59 10.45 7.57
N LYS A 115 -4.48 9.97 8.80
CA LYS A 115 -5.57 9.26 9.45
C LYS A 115 -6.82 10.13 9.54
N SER A 116 -6.68 11.39 9.93
CA SER A 116 -7.78 12.36 9.96
C SER A 116 -8.36 12.62 8.57
N CYS A 117 -7.52 12.73 7.53
CA CYS A 117 -7.98 12.88 6.14
C CYS A 117 -8.90 11.75 5.68
N ILE A 118 -8.57 10.51 6.05
CA ILE A 118 -9.30 9.33 5.53
C ILE A 118 -10.44 8.85 6.43
N GLU A 119 -10.57 9.35 7.66
CA GLU A 119 -11.56 8.86 8.62
C GLU A 119 -12.99 8.93 8.06
N GLY A 120 -13.35 10.06 7.45
CA GLY A 120 -14.67 10.22 6.82
C GLY A 120 -14.90 9.35 5.60
N MET A 121 -13.83 8.87 4.96
CA MET A 121 -13.88 8.03 3.76
C MET A 121 -14.10 6.56 4.09
N ARG A 122 -13.63 6.08 5.26
CA ARG A 122 -13.71 4.67 5.68
C ARG A 122 -15.11 4.07 5.56
N LYS A 123 -16.15 4.84 5.81
CA LYS A 123 -17.55 4.39 5.72
C LYS A 123 -18.02 4.03 4.30
N ASN A 124 -17.31 4.49 3.28
CA ASN A 124 -17.70 4.32 1.88
C ASN A 124 -16.97 3.17 1.19
N TYR A 125 -15.90 2.62 1.81
CA TYR A 125 -15.03 1.62 1.22
C TYR A 125 -14.87 0.38 2.11
N ASP A 126 -14.67 -0.77 1.48
CA ASP A 126 -14.31 -2.01 2.16
C ASP A 126 -12.79 -2.08 2.38
N TYR A 127 -12.02 -1.55 1.42
CA TYR A 127 -10.56 -1.46 1.48
C TYR A 127 -10.05 -0.08 1.10
N ILE A 128 -9.03 0.37 1.80
CA ILE A 128 -8.20 1.53 1.43
C ILE A 128 -6.76 1.05 1.35
N LEU A 129 -6.13 1.17 0.18
CA LEU A 129 -4.72 0.84 -0.01
C LEU A 129 -3.91 2.13 -0.14
N ILE A 130 -2.83 2.25 0.65
CA ILE A 130 -1.96 3.44 0.64
C ILE A 130 -0.63 3.06 0.01
N ASP A 131 -0.32 3.62 -1.17
CA ASP A 131 0.99 3.48 -1.83
C ASP A 131 2.00 4.42 -1.20
N CYS A 132 2.97 3.89 -0.48
CA CYS A 132 3.94 4.69 0.26
C CYS A 132 5.19 5.01 -0.58
N MET A 133 5.74 6.20 -0.39
CA MET A 133 7.04 6.59 -0.96
C MET A 133 8.19 5.67 -0.49
N PRO A 134 9.32 5.59 -1.24
CA PRO A 134 10.47 4.76 -0.89
C PRO A 134 11.35 5.41 0.19
N SER A 135 10.76 5.81 1.31
CA SER A 135 11.46 6.42 2.44
C SER A 135 10.74 6.07 3.75
N LEU A 136 11.37 6.39 4.89
CA LEU A 136 10.73 6.39 6.21
C LEU A 136 10.47 7.83 6.70
N GLY A 137 10.14 8.73 5.77
CA GLY A 137 9.76 10.10 6.07
C GLY A 137 8.42 10.22 6.79
N MET A 138 7.99 11.46 7.03
CA MET A 138 6.77 11.75 7.80
C MET A 138 5.52 11.21 7.11
N MET A 139 5.47 11.22 5.77
CA MET A 139 4.33 10.66 5.04
C MET A 139 4.21 9.13 5.22
N THR A 140 5.33 8.39 5.25
CA THR A 140 5.31 6.96 5.55
C THR A 140 4.88 6.70 7.00
N VAL A 141 5.30 7.52 7.96
CA VAL A 141 4.82 7.44 9.35
C VAL A 141 3.31 7.66 9.40
N ASN A 142 2.78 8.65 8.69
CA ASN A 142 1.35 8.94 8.58
C ASN A 142 0.58 7.76 7.97
N ALA A 143 1.08 7.17 6.89
CA ALA A 143 0.47 5.99 6.28
C ALA A 143 0.37 4.82 7.27
N LEU A 144 1.45 4.55 8.00
CA LEU A 144 1.48 3.49 9.02
C LEU A 144 0.64 3.81 10.26
N ALA A 145 0.48 5.09 10.61
CA ALA A 145 -0.40 5.52 11.69
C ALA A 145 -1.89 5.36 11.34
N ALA A 146 -2.22 5.54 10.06
CA ALA A 146 -3.57 5.40 9.52
C ALA A 146 -3.96 3.94 9.21
N ALA A 147 -2.97 3.07 8.94
CA ALA A 147 -3.19 1.71 8.47
C ALA A 147 -3.57 0.74 9.60
N ASP A 148 -4.40 -0.24 9.26
CA ASP A 148 -4.68 -1.42 10.10
C ASP A 148 -3.58 -2.48 9.90
N SER A 149 -2.99 -2.55 8.70
CA SER A 149 -1.91 -3.48 8.40
C SER A 149 -0.98 -3.00 7.29
N VAL A 150 0.11 -3.76 7.12
CA VAL A 150 1.19 -3.47 6.17
C VAL A 150 1.46 -4.70 5.30
N ILE A 151 1.56 -4.49 4.00
CA ILE A 151 2.16 -5.44 3.06
C ILE A 151 3.52 -4.87 2.62
N ILE A 152 4.55 -5.71 2.60
CA ILE A 152 5.92 -5.32 2.31
C ILE A 152 6.39 -5.99 1.02
N PRO A 153 6.25 -5.34 -0.17
CA PRO A 153 6.84 -5.85 -1.39
C PRO A 153 8.36 -5.87 -1.30
N SER A 154 8.99 -6.98 -1.65
CA SER A 154 10.44 -7.16 -1.56
C SER A 154 10.97 -8.04 -2.69
N GLN A 155 12.05 -7.61 -3.33
CA GLN A 155 12.75 -8.45 -4.31
C GLN A 155 13.63 -9.47 -3.59
N PRO A 156 13.74 -10.71 -4.10
CA PRO A 156 14.63 -11.73 -3.55
C PRO A 156 16.09 -11.45 -3.93
N ASN A 157 16.71 -10.46 -3.27
CA ASN A 157 18.13 -10.17 -3.42
C ASN A 157 18.79 -9.86 -2.07
N PHE A 158 20.10 -10.07 -1.98
CA PHE A 158 20.87 -9.96 -0.73
C PHE A 158 20.77 -8.58 -0.06
N LEU A 159 20.76 -7.50 -0.84
CA LEU A 159 20.66 -6.14 -0.30
C LEU A 159 19.27 -5.83 0.28
N SER A 160 18.24 -6.50 -0.21
CA SER A 160 16.87 -6.35 0.32
C SER A 160 16.76 -6.83 1.77
N THR A 161 17.50 -7.84 2.18
CA THR A 161 17.44 -8.39 3.55
C THR A 161 17.88 -7.37 4.61
N LYS A 162 18.94 -6.58 4.35
CA LYS A 162 19.38 -5.52 5.27
C LYS A 162 18.36 -4.39 5.37
N GLY A 163 17.84 -3.91 4.23
CA GLY A 163 16.80 -2.87 4.19
C GLY A 163 15.50 -3.33 4.86
N LEU A 164 15.12 -4.59 4.68
CA LEU A 164 13.94 -5.17 5.32
C LEU A 164 14.04 -5.13 6.85
N ASN A 165 15.17 -5.50 7.43
CA ASN A 165 15.37 -5.44 8.88
C ASN A 165 15.25 -4.03 9.45
N LEU A 166 15.74 -3.02 8.74
CA LEU A 166 15.58 -1.62 9.15
C LEU A 166 14.11 -1.19 9.09
N LEU A 167 13.40 -1.54 8.03
CA LEU A 167 11.97 -1.28 7.89
C LEU A 167 11.17 -1.94 9.02
N LEU A 168 11.42 -3.23 9.31
CA LEU A 168 10.74 -3.96 10.37
C LEU A 168 10.96 -3.33 11.75
N ARG A 169 12.17 -2.85 12.04
CA ARG A 169 12.46 -2.10 13.28
C ARG A 169 11.66 -0.78 13.34
N SER A 170 11.53 -0.08 12.22
CA SER A 170 10.76 1.16 12.15
C SER A 170 9.26 0.90 12.32
N ILE A 171 8.71 -0.13 11.68
CA ILE A 171 7.32 -0.55 11.88
C ILE A 171 7.08 -0.93 13.33
N ALA A 172 7.99 -1.69 13.97
CA ALA A 172 7.89 -2.06 15.38
C ALA A 172 7.90 -0.82 16.32
N LYS A 173 8.69 0.21 15.99
CA LYS A 173 8.71 1.48 16.74
C LYS A 173 7.38 2.21 16.59
N ILE A 174 6.86 2.34 15.36
CA ILE A 174 5.57 2.97 15.08
C ILE A 174 4.44 2.20 15.78
N LYS A 175 4.43 0.87 15.68
CA LYS A 175 3.46 0.03 16.40
C LYS A 175 3.47 0.28 17.90
N ARG A 176 4.63 0.40 18.52
CA ARG A 176 4.74 0.61 19.96
C ARG A 176 4.32 2.00 20.40
N GLN A 177 4.62 3.04 19.60
CA GLN A 177 4.52 4.44 20.04
C GLN A 177 3.33 5.19 19.45
N ILE A 178 2.84 4.79 18.25
CA ILE A 178 1.87 5.56 17.47
C ILE A 178 0.61 4.72 17.20
N ASN A 179 0.77 3.51 16.64
CA ASN A 179 -0.36 2.67 16.22
C ASN A 179 -0.22 1.23 16.79
N PRO A 180 -0.62 0.98 18.04
CA PRO A 180 -0.49 -0.35 18.67
C PRO A 180 -1.25 -1.47 17.96
N ARG A 181 -2.26 -1.13 17.14
CA ARG A 181 -3.08 -2.09 16.38
C ARG A 181 -2.46 -2.50 15.05
N LEU A 182 -1.42 -1.79 14.60
CA LEU A 182 -0.76 -2.08 13.34
C LEU A 182 -0.25 -3.52 13.27
N ARG A 183 -0.59 -4.25 12.21
CA ARG A 183 -0.14 -5.61 11.95
C ARG A 183 0.70 -5.66 10.67
N ILE A 184 1.55 -6.64 10.54
CA ILE A 184 2.20 -6.96 9.26
C ILE A 184 1.44 -8.16 8.68
N ASP A 185 0.74 -7.95 7.56
CA ASP A 185 0.01 -9.03 6.89
C ASP A 185 0.98 -9.98 6.19
N GLY A 186 2.09 -9.44 5.67
CA GLY A 186 3.16 -10.27 5.14
C GLY A 186 4.17 -9.52 4.29
N ILE A 187 5.23 -10.25 3.93
CA ILE A 187 6.22 -9.88 2.93
C ILE A 187 5.81 -10.50 1.60
N LEU A 188 5.64 -9.67 0.56
CA LEU A 188 5.34 -10.13 -0.79
C LEU A 188 6.61 -10.18 -1.62
N LEU A 189 6.97 -11.36 -2.11
CA LEU A 189 8.09 -11.51 -3.02
C LEU A 189 7.69 -11.03 -4.42
N THR A 190 8.43 -10.05 -4.93
CA THR A 190 8.17 -9.40 -6.21
C THR A 190 9.35 -9.54 -7.16
N MET A 191 9.07 -9.45 -8.48
CA MET A 191 10.10 -9.56 -9.52
C MET A 191 10.92 -10.84 -9.38
N VAL A 192 10.25 -11.93 -9.04
CA VAL A 192 10.89 -13.24 -8.83
C VAL A 192 11.30 -13.84 -10.16
N ASP A 193 12.58 -14.16 -10.29
CA ASP A 193 13.09 -14.96 -11.40
C ASP A 193 13.49 -16.36 -10.91
N ASN A 194 12.54 -17.28 -10.99
CA ASN A 194 12.70 -18.67 -10.53
C ASN A 194 13.69 -19.50 -11.37
N ARG A 195 14.26 -18.92 -12.44
CA ARG A 195 15.27 -19.62 -13.27
C ARG A 195 16.64 -19.63 -12.61
N THR A 196 16.89 -18.73 -11.65
CA THR A 196 18.19 -18.61 -10.99
C THR A 196 18.24 -19.33 -9.66
N ASN A 197 19.30 -20.13 -9.41
CA ASN A 197 19.51 -20.79 -8.14
C ASN A 197 19.72 -19.80 -6.99
N ASN A 198 20.28 -18.63 -7.30
CA ASN A 198 20.50 -17.58 -6.31
C ASN A 198 19.15 -17.04 -5.77
N ALA A 199 18.17 -16.77 -6.63
CA ALA A 199 16.85 -16.33 -6.20
C ALA A 199 16.17 -17.38 -5.28
N LYS A 200 16.20 -18.65 -5.68
CA LYS A 200 15.66 -19.76 -4.88
C LYS A 200 16.30 -19.86 -3.50
N SER A 201 17.64 -19.77 -3.43
CA SER A 201 18.37 -19.80 -2.16
C SER A 201 17.98 -18.63 -1.24
N ILE A 202 17.87 -17.42 -1.81
CA ILE A 202 17.48 -16.23 -1.03
C ILE A 202 16.03 -16.34 -0.55
N ILE A 203 15.11 -16.80 -1.38
CA ILE A 203 13.70 -17.04 -1.01
C ILE A 203 13.63 -18.04 0.15
N THR A 204 14.31 -19.18 0.05
CA THR A 204 14.35 -20.18 1.11
C THR A 204 14.93 -19.60 2.41
N SER A 205 16.04 -18.88 2.33
CA SER A 205 16.66 -18.21 3.48
C SER A 205 15.73 -17.15 4.09
N LEU A 206 15.00 -16.41 3.29
CA LEU A 206 14.06 -15.39 3.77
C LEU A 206 12.86 -16.04 4.46
N ARG A 207 12.27 -17.08 3.85
CA ARG A 207 11.18 -17.85 4.46
C ARG A 207 11.59 -18.50 5.78
N SER A 208 12.82 -19.01 5.91
CA SER A 208 13.32 -19.61 7.15
C SER A 208 13.72 -18.59 8.22
N SER A 209 14.33 -17.46 7.85
CA SER A 209 14.85 -16.49 8.83
C SER A 209 13.79 -15.49 9.32
N VAL A 210 12.83 -15.14 8.51
CA VAL A 210 11.77 -14.17 8.83
C VAL A 210 10.43 -14.85 9.05
N GLY A 211 10.19 -15.97 8.37
CA GLY A 211 8.90 -16.68 8.34
C GLY A 211 8.44 -17.22 9.70
N GLU A 212 9.33 -17.39 10.68
CA GLU A 212 8.95 -17.76 12.04
C GLU A 212 8.14 -16.65 12.76
N ASN A 213 8.41 -15.38 12.44
CA ASN A 213 7.83 -14.23 13.13
C ASN A 213 6.90 -13.39 12.23
N ILE A 214 7.12 -13.40 10.92
CA ILE A 214 6.38 -12.59 9.94
C ILE A 214 6.05 -13.48 8.74
N ARG A 215 4.78 -13.50 8.36
CA ARG A 215 4.34 -14.21 7.17
C ARG A 215 5.11 -13.76 5.93
N VAL A 216 5.53 -14.68 5.09
CA VAL A 216 5.87 -14.44 3.69
C VAL A 216 4.72 -15.01 2.86
N PHE A 217 4.10 -14.20 2.02
CA PHE A 217 3.00 -14.67 1.16
C PHE A 217 3.42 -15.87 0.32
N GLU A 218 2.52 -16.81 0.11
CA GLU A 218 2.77 -17.94 -0.79
C GLU A 218 2.81 -17.46 -2.25
N SER A 219 2.00 -16.46 -2.58
CA SER A 219 2.00 -15.80 -3.87
C SER A 219 3.33 -15.08 -4.11
N GLU A 220 3.95 -15.36 -5.25
CA GLU A 220 5.17 -14.71 -5.71
C GLU A 220 4.89 -13.98 -7.03
N ILE A 221 5.21 -12.69 -7.11
CA ILE A 221 5.00 -11.91 -8.33
C ILE A 221 6.21 -12.08 -9.24
N PRO A 222 6.08 -12.73 -10.39
CA PRO A 222 7.20 -12.96 -11.30
C PRO A 222 7.65 -11.66 -11.96
N PHE A 223 8.92 -11.60 -12.35
CA PHE A 223 9.42 -10.52 -13.20
C PHE A 223 8.70 -10.56 -14.57
N SER A 224 8.21 -9.40 -15.01
CA SER A 224 7.53 -9.27 -16.30
C SER A 224 7.70 -7.86 -16.86
N VAL A 225 8.05 -7.78 -18.14
CA VAL A 225 8.10 -6.52 -18.89
C VAL A 225 6.68 -5.94 -19.04
N ARG A 226 5.67 -6.79 -19.28
CA ARG A 226 4.27 -6.39 -19.42
C ARG A 226 3.73 -5.70 -18.16
N ALA A 227 4.17 -6.15 -16.96
CA ALA A 227 3.79 -5.48 -15.73
C ALA A 227 4.38 -4.07 -15.59
N ALA A 228 5.53 -3.80 -16.21
CA ALA A 228 6.09 -2.46 -16.29
C ALA A 228 5.37 -1.58 -17.33
N GLU A 229 4.86 -2.17 -18.41
CA GLU A 229 4.11 -1.47 -19.46
C GLU A 229 2.73 -1.00 -18.97
N CYS A 230 2.11 -1.68 -18.01
CA CYS A 230 0.80 -1.31 -17.43
C CYS A 230 0.76 0.15 -16.96
N SER A 231 1.83 0.63 -16.32
CA SER A 231 1.89 2.01 -15.84
C SER A 231 1.92 3.06 -16.96
N LEU A 232 2.29 2.69 -18.17
CA LEU A 232 2.26 3.57 -19.34
C LEU A 232 0.86 3.62 -19.98
N SER A 233 0.13 2.50 -19.91
CA SER A 233 -1.23 2.42 -20.47
C SER A 233 -2.32 2.92 -19.51
N GLY A 234 -2.00 3.12 -18.23
CA GLY A 234 -2.98 3.51 -17.22
C GLY A 234 -3.94 2.39 -16.85
N GLU A 235 -3.51 1.13 -16.96
CA GLU A 235 -4.32 -0.06 -16.75
C GLU A 235 -3.66 -1.03 -15.78
N SER A 236 -4.46 -1.88 -15.13
CA SER A 236 -3.94 -2.99 -14.34
C SER A 236 -3.44 -4.13 -15.23
N ILE A 237 -2.69 -5.07 -14.64
CA ILE A 237 -2.28 -6.29 -15.33
C ILE A 237 -3.50 -7.16 -15.74
N PHE A 238 -4.62 -7.02 -15.06
CA PHE A 238 -5.84 -7.76 -15.37
C PHE A 238 -6.50 -7.32 -16.68
N SER A 239 -6.30 -6.06 -17.10
CA SER A 239 -6.70 -5.55 -18.41
C SER A 239 -5.61 -5.77 -19.45
N HIS A 240 -4.36 -5.44 -19.12
CA HIS A 240 -3.25 -5.44 -20.05
C HIS A 240 -2.78 -6.85 -20.46
N ASP A 241 -2.72 -7.82 -19.52
CA ASP A 241 -2.29 -9.22 -19.77
C ASP A 241 -3.10 -10.19 -18.91
N LYS A 242 -4.42 -10.24 -19.15
CA LYS A 242 -5.40 -10.98 -18.35
C LYS A 242 -5.03 -12.46 -18.10
N ASN A 243 -4.43 -13.12 -19.10
CA ASN A 243 -4.07 -14.54 -19.04
C ASN A 243 -2.59 -14.75 -18.66
N GLY A 244 -1.90 -13.68 -18.28
CA GLY A 244 -0.49 -13.70 -17.94
C GLY A 244 -0.22 -14.25 -16.54
N LYS A 245 1.02 -14.73 -16.34
CA LYS A 245 1.44 -15.26 -15.02
C LYS A 245 1.37 -14.21 -13.91
N VAL A 246 1.56 -12.93 -14.23
CA VAL A 246 1.49 -11.85 -13.25
C VAL A 246 0.04 -11.60 -12.81
N ALA A 247 -0.92 -11.64 -13.75
CA ALA A 247 -2.34 -11.53 -13.43
C ALA A 247 -2.78 -12.68 -12.50
N ALA A 248 -2.41 -13.91 -12.82
CA ALA A 248 -2.69 -15.07 -11.97
C ALA A 248 -2.05 -14.95 -10.56
N ALA A 249 -0.82 -14.40 -10.48
CA ALA A 249 -0.14 -14.20 -9.20
C ALA A 249 -0.83 -13.13 -8.33
N TYR A 250 -1.31 -12.02 -8.91
CA TYR A 250 -2.07 -11.02 -8.17
C TYR A 250 -3.48 -11.51 -7.81
N GLU A 251 -4.10 -12.37 -8.62
CA GLU A 251 -5.35 -13.03 -8.25
C GLU A 251 -5.15 -13.94 -7.02
N ALA A 252 -4.07 -14.73 -6.99
CA ALA A 252 -3.72 -15.54 -5.84
C ALA A 252 -3.43 -14.68 -4.60
N LEU A 253 -2.67 -13.57 -4.73
CA LEU A 253 -2.43 -12.64 -3.65
C LEU A 253 -3.74 -12.04 -3.10
N THR A 254 -4.67 -11.66 -3.98
CA THR A 254 -5.99 -11.14 -3.57
C THR A 254 -6.71 -12.12 -2.68
N LYS A 255 -6.72 -13.41 -3.04
CA LYS A 255 -7.32 -14.49 -2.23
C LYS A 255 -6.63 -14.63 -0.87
N GLU A 256 -5.29 -14.62 -0.83
CA GLU A 256 -4.55 -14.69 0.44
C GLU A 256 -4.85 -13.50 1.36
N VAL A 257 -4.96 -12.28 0.81
CA VAL A 257 -5.27 -11.07 1.59
C VAL A 257 -6.69 -11.14 2.15
N THR A 258 -7.69 -11.54 1.35
CA THR A 258 -9.07 -11.71 1.82
C THR A 258 -9.18 -12.78 2.90
N GLU A 259 -8.51 -13.92 2.77
CA GLU A 259 -8.48 -14.96 3.80
C GLU A 259 -7.86 -14.49 5.12
N ILE A 260 -6.79 -13.66 5.06
CA ILE A 260 -6.18 -13.08 6.27
C ILE A 260 -7.20 -12.23 7.02
N GLU A 261 -7.98 -11.41 6.29
CA GLU A 261 -8.97 -10.54 6.89
C GLU A 261 -10.15 -11.33 7.47
N GLU A 262 -10.64 -12.34 6.78
CA GLU A 262 -11.70 -13.23 7.30
C GLU A 262 -11.27 -13.92 8.59
N ARG A 263 -10.05 -14.46 8.62
CA ARG A 263 -9.49 -15.07 9.83
C ARG A 263 -9.32 -14.06 10.97
N ALA A 264 -8.99 -12.79 10.65
CA ALA A 264 -8.86 -11.74 11.65
C ALA A 264 -10.21 -11.33 12.25
N LYS A 265 -11.27 -11.28 11.43
CA LYS A 265 -12.65 -11.00 11.86
C LYS A 265 -13.22 -12.12 12.74
N ASN A 266 -12.86 -13.37 12.45
CA ASN A 266 -13.36 -14.56 13.15
C ASN A 266 -12.55 -14.92 14.42
N ARG A 267 -11.45 -14.21 14.75
CA ARG A 267 -10.76 -14.42 16.02
C ARG A 267 -11.62 -13.89 17.18
N PRO A 268 -11.94 -14.72 18.20
CA PRO A 268 -12.60 -14.21 19.39
C PRO A 268 -11.72 -13.10 19.99
N GLY A 269 -12.35 -11.97 20.34
CA GLY A 269 -11.67 -10.89 21.04
C GLY A 269 -11.01 -11.42 22.32
N PRO A 270 -9.96 -10.76 22.85
CA PRO A 270 -9.28 -11.21 24.04
C PRO A 270 -10.29 -11.34 25.20
N ASP A 271 -10.22 -12.45 25.94
CA ASP A 271 -11.17 -12.88 26.98
C ASP A 271 -11.34 -11.89 28.18
N TRP A 272 -10.67 -10.76 28.20
CA TRP A 272 -10.74 -9.75 29.26
C TRP A 272 -11.75 -8.61 29.01
N ILE A 273 -12.62 -8.74 28.00
CA ILE A 273 -13.77 -7.87 27.73
C ILE A 273 -15.10 -8.64 28.00
N ARG A 274 -15.16 -9.44 29.04
CA ARG A 274 -16.41 -9.96 29.60
C ARG A 274 -16.61 -9.45 31.02
#